data_f4ac174f6b35031b9812907c32dfc6b8
#
_entry.id   f4ac174f6b35031b9812907c32dfc6b8
#
_cell.length_a   1.000
_cell.length_b   1.000
_cell.length_c   1.000
_cell.angle_alpha   90.00
_cell.angle_beta   90.00
_cell.angle_gamma   90.00
#
_symmetry.space_group_name_H-M   'P 1'
#
loop_
_entity.id
_entity.type
_entity.pdbx_description
1 polymer ?
#
loop_
_entity_poly.entity_id
_entity_poly.type
_entity_poly.pdbx_seq_one_letter_code
_entity_poly.pdbx_strand_id
1 'polypeptide(L)'
;ARAPMTAAEKFRTLLRNDRRFDAEAYNFIYEALDFTLKNVVRKAPDGSQHVKGQELLEGVKRYSIEQFGCLAQMVLEAWGVKNTGDFGRMVFNLVEYDLMGKQDGDRLEDFENLYNFQDAFDVAPIFCYSRDKDQWRVSYVPRSELKPSSRIPTK
;
A
#
# COMPACT_ATOMS: atom_id res chain seq x y z
N ALA A 1 -24.23 -24.06 -21.79
CA ALA A 1 -23.91 -22.86 -21.00
C ALA A 1 -22.64 -23.11 -20.20
N ARG A 2 -21.62 -22.27 -20.38
CA ARG A 2 -20.41 -22.35 -19.57
C ARG A 2 -20.73 -21.91 -18.14
N ALA A 3 -20.22 -22.63 -17.17
CA ALA A 3 -20.20 -22.17 -15.77
C ALA A 3 -19.52 -20.82 -15.68
N PRO A 4 -19.95 -19.91 -14.79
CA PRO A 4 -19.27 -18.64 -14.59
C PRO A 4 -17.82 -18.86 -14.16
N MET A 5 -16.90 -17.99 -14.61
CA MET A 5 -15.49 -18.06 -14.25
C MET A 5 -15.31 -17.90 -12.75
N THR A 6 -14.45 -18.72 -12.18
CA THR A 6 -14.05 -18.57 -10.77
C THR A 6 -13.15 -17.33 -10.60
N ALA A 7 -13.01 -16.85 -9.36
CA ALA A 7 -12.11 -15.74 -9.04
C ALA A 7 -10.66 -16.06 -9.46
N ALA A 8 -10.21 -17.30 -9.27
CA ALA A 8 -8.87 -17.73 -9.69
C ALA A 8 -8.69 -17.67 -11.22
N GLU A 9 -9.70 -18.04 -11.97
CA GLU A 9 -9.68 -17.97 -13.45
C GLU A 9 -9.68 -16.52 -13.94
N LYS A 10 -10.48 -15.67 -13.33
CA LYS A 10 -10.51 -14.23 -13.60
C LYS A 10 -9.14 -13.61 -13.34
N PHE A 11 -8.53 -13.93 -12.21
CA PHE A 11 -7.22 -13.42 -11.85
C PHE A 11 -6.11 -13.90 -12.80
N ARG A 12 -6.12 -15.17 -13.17
CA ARG A 12 -5.18 -15.68 -14.21
C ARG A 12 -5.35 -14.95 -15.54
N THR A 13 -6.59 -14.69 -15.92
CA THR A 13 -6.89 -13.96 -17.17
C THR A 13 -6.37 -12.53 -17.09
N LEU A 14 -6.58 -11.86 -15.96
CA LEU A 14 -6.02 -10.52 -15.71
C LEU A 14 -4.50 -10.51 -15.87
N LEU A 15 -3.79 -11.40 -15.18
CA LEU A 15 -2.33 -11.48 -15.24
C LEU A 15 -1.78 -11.81 -16.63
N ARG A 16 -2.55 -12.54 -17.42
CA ARG A 16 -2.19 -12.87 -18.81
C ARG A 16 -2.38 -11.67 -19.74
N ASN A 17 -3.43 -10.90 -19.53
CA ASN A 17 -3.79 -9.77 -20.38
C ASN A 17 -3.01 -8.48 -20.02
N ASP A 18 -2.69 -8.29 -18.75
CA ASP A 18 -1.89 -7.16 -18.28
C ASP A 18 -0.69 -7.67 -17.48
N ARG A 19 0.47 -7.63 -18.11
CA ARG A 19 1.72 -8.13 -17.53
C ARG A 19 2.57 -7.05 -16.85
N ARG A 20 2.02 -5.84 -16.72
CA ARG A 20 2.77 -4.74 -16.11
C ARG A 20 3.06 -4.98 -14.64
N PHE A 21 2.16 -5.67 -13.95
CA PHE A 21 2.19 -5.85 -12.52
C PHE A 21 2.26 -7.32 -12.14
N ASP A 22 3.09 -7.62 -11.13
CA ASP A 22 3.22 -8.95 -10.56
C ASP A 22 1.96 -9.35 -9.77
N ALA A 23 1.70 -10.64 -9.66
CA ALA A 23 0.60 -11.17 -8.85
C ALA A 23 0.69 -10.72 -7.39
N GLU A 24 1.89 -10.64 -6.84
CA GLU A 24 2.13 -10.19 -5.46
C GLU A 24 1.72 -8.73 -5.24
N ALA A 25 1.84 -7.89 -6.26
CA ALA A 25 1.37 -6.51 -6.18
C ALA A 25 -0.15 -6.44 -5.96
N TYR A 26 -0.91 -7.29 -6.64
CA TYR A 26 -2.36 -7.37 -6.44
C TYR A 26 -2.73 -7.93 -5.06
N ASN A 27 -2.04 -8.95 -4.58
CA ASN A 27 -2.21 -9.46 -3.22
C ASN A 27 -1.96 -8.35 -2.19
N PHE A 28 -0.90 -7.59 -2.40
CA PHE A 28 -0.54 -6.46 -1.55
C PHE A 28 -1.65 -5.38 -1.51
N ILE A 29 -2.30 -5.09 -2.64
CA ILE A 29 -3.43 -4.13 -2.67
C ILE A 29 -4.57 -4.58 -1.75
N TYR A 30 -4.93 -5.86 -1.75
CA TYR A 30 -5.96 -6.37 -0.84
C TYR A 30 -5.57 -6.22 0.63
N GLU A 31 -4.32 -6.50 0.96
CA GLU A 31 -3.79 -6.32 2.31
C GLU A 31 -3.77 -4.84 2.71
N ALA A 32 -3.33 -3.97 1.80
CA ALA A 32 -3.32 -2.53 2.02
C ALA A 32 -4.73 -1.95 2.15
N LEU A 33 -5.70 -2.49 1.43
CA LEU A 33 -7.12 -2.12 1.56
C LEU A 33 -7.64 -2.46 2.96
N ASP A 34 -7.37 -3.67 3.45
CA ASP A 34 -7.75 -4.08 4.81
C ASP A 34 -7.09 -3.19 5.87
N PHE A 35 -5.80 -2.91 5.71
CA PHE A 35 -5.07 -1.98 6.57
C PHE A 35 -5.71 -0.58 6.56
N THR A 36 -6.08 -0.08 5.38
CA THR A 36 -6.70 1.23 5.20
C THR A 36 -8.04 1.31 5.93
N LEU A 37 -8.87 0.28 5.78
CA LEU A 37 -10.16 0.19 6.48
C LEU A 37 -10.01 0.21 8.00
N LYS A 38 -8.95 -0.39 8.52
CA LYS A 38 -8.70 -0.47 9.97
C LYS A 38 -8.03 0.79 10.55
N ASN A 39 -7.19 1.46 9.77
CA ASN A 39 -6.26 2.45 10.31
C ASN A 39 -6.42 3.86 9.73
N VAL A 40 -7.04 4.01 8.58
CA VAL A 40 -7.13 5.29 7.86
C VAL A 40 -8.56 5.80 7.80
N VAL A 41 -9.49 4.94 7.42
CA VAL A 41 -10.89 5.33 7.20
C VAL A 41 -11.68 5.32 8.49
N ARG A 42 -12.41 6.39 8.74
CA ARG A 42 -13.38 6.43 9.83
C ARG A 42 -14.70 5.81 9.39
N LYS A 43 -15.33 5.07 10.29
CA LYS A 43 -16.69 4.57 10.06
C LYS A 43 -17.66 5.73 9.94
N ALA A 44 -18.51 5.69 8.93
CA ALA A 44 -19.64 6.61 8.84
C ALA A 44 -20.64 6.34 9.98
N PRO A 45 -21.53 7.32 10.31
CA PRO A 45 -22.53 7.14 11.37
C PRO A 45 -23.47 5.95 11.14
N ASP A 46 -23.68 5.55 9.89
CA ASP A 46 -24.49 4.38 9.51
C ASP A 46 -23.72 3.05 9.58
N GLY A 47 -22.44 3.09 9.99
CA GLY A 47 -21.56 1.92 10.08
C GLY A 47 -20.91 1.52 8.75
N SER A 48 -21.22 2.19 7.66
CA SER A 48 -20.60 1.93 6.37
C SER A 48 -19.15 2.44 6.34
N GLN A 49 -18.30 1.72 5.62
CA GLN A 49 -16.92 2.14 5.35
C GLN A 49 -16.68 2.11 3.85
N HIS A 50 -16.40 3.28 3.29
CA HIS A 50 -16.00 3.42 1.89
C HIS A 50 -14.59 3.99 1.85
N VAL A 51 -13.71 3.35 1.08
CA VAL A 51 -12.34 3.78 0.89
C VAL A 51 -12.24 4.55 -0.42
N LYS A 52 -11.90 5.82 -0.33
CA LYS A 52 -11.59 6.64 -1.51
C LYS A 52 -10.17 6.32 -2.00
N GLY A 53 -9.92 6.58 -3.29
CA GLY A 53 -8.59 6.35 -3.88
C GLY A 53 -7.45 7.01 -3.10
N GLN A 54 -7.63 8.24 -2.66
CA GLN A 54 -6.65 8.98 -1.85
C GLN A 54 -6.40 8.33 -0.49
N GLU A 55 -7.46 7.83 0.15
CA GLU A 55 -7.35 7.11 1.44
C GLU A 55 -6.64 5.78 1.26
N LEU A 56 -6.94 5.05 0.18
CA LEU A 56 -6.24 3.82 -0.15
C LEU A 56 -4.74 4.08 -0.37
N LEU A 57 -4.39 5.13 -1.09
CA LEU A 57 -2.98 5.47 -1.34
C LEU A 57 -2.23 5.89 -0.07
N GLU A 58 -2.89 6.55 0.87
CA GLU A 58 -2.32 6.81 2.19
C GLU A 58 -2.10 5.50 2.96
N GLY A 59 -3.08 4.61 2.92
CA GLY A 59 -2.97 3.27 3.50
C GLY A 59 -1.85 2.44 2.87
N VAL A 60 -1.74 2.46 1.55
CA VAL A 60 -0.66 1.81 0.79
C VAL A 60 0.71 2.33 1.23
N LYS A 61 0.88 3.63 1.35
CA LYS A 61 2.13 4.23 1.81
C LYS A 61 2.52 3.74 3.21
N ARG A 62 1.60 3.85 4.15
CA ARG A 62 1.83 3.44 5.54
C ARG A 62 2.08 1.93 5.66
N TYR A 63 1.28 1.13 4.97
CA TYR A 63 1.41 -0.33 4.99
C TYR A 63 2.72 -0.79 4.32
N SER A 64 3.13 -0.16 3.22
CA SER A 64 4.41 -0.44 2.57
C SER A 64 5.60 -0.21 3.51
N ILE A 65 5.58 0.89 4.24
CA ILE A 65 6.63 1.21 5.21
C ILE A 65 6.61 0.22 6.38
N GLU A 66 5.43 -0.14 6.88
CA GLU A 66 5.30 -1.11 7.96
C GLU A 66 5.82 -2.48 7.57
N GLN A 67 5.53 -2.94 6.35
CA GLN A 67 5.92 -4.27 5.88
C GLN A 67 7.38 -4.33 5.39
N PHE A 68 7.84 -3.32 4.69
CA PHE A 68 9.12 -3.33 3.97
C PHE A 68 10.12 -2.31 4.48
N GLY A 69 9.71 -1.38 5.32
CA GLY A 69 10.58 -0.33 5.85
C GLY A 69 11.26 0.47 4.75
N CYS A 70 12.57 0.63 4.85
CA CYS A 70 13.36 1.37 3.86
C CYS A 70 13.50 0.66 2.51
N LEU A 71 13.02 -0.58 2.37
CA LEU A 71 13.00 -1.33 1.10
C LEU A 71 11.69 -1.19 0.34
N ALA A 72 10.73 -0.41 0.84
CA ALA A 72 9.39 -0.33 0.26
C ALA A 72 9.39 0.04 -1.21
N GLN A 73 10.11 1.07 -1.61
CA GLN A 73 10.20 1.47 -3.01
C GLN A 73 10.77 0.35 -3.89
N MET A 74 11.83 -0.30 -3.45
CA MET A 74 12.48 -1.39 -4.18
C MET A 74 11.52 -2.56 -4.42
N VAL A 75 10.75 -2.95 -3.41
CA VAL A 75 9.78 -4.04 -3.51
C VAL A 75 8.66 -3.67 -4.50
N LEU A 76 8.09 -2.48 -4.39
CA LEU A 76 7.04 -2.02 -5.29
C LEU A 76 7.53 -1.96 -6.74
N GLU A 77 8.72 -1.43 -6.98
CA GLU A 77 9.32 -1.37 -8.31
C GLU A 77 9.60 -2.77 -8.88
N ALA A 78 10.05 -3.72 -8.05
CA ALA A 78 10.22 -5.10 -8.45
C ALA A 78 8.91 -5.75 -8.91
N TRP A 79 7.79 -5.32 -8.37
CA TRP A 79 6.46 -5.76 -8.78
C TRP A 79 5.89 -4.99 -9.98
N GLY A 80 6.63 -4.04 -10.52
CA GLY A 80 6.22 -3.21 -11.67
C GLY A 80 5.46 -1.94 -11.29
N VAL A 81 5.33 -1.63 -10.01
CA VAL A 81 4.62 -0.44 -9.52
C VAL A 81 5.62 0.71 -9.32
N LYS A 82 5.49 1.75 -10.12
CA LYS A 82 6.47 2.86 -10.16
C LYS A 82 5.95 4.17 -9.62
N ASN A 83 4.63 4.33 -9.56
CA ASN A 83 3.98 5.58 -9.12
C ASN A 83 2.58 5.31 -8.57
N THR A 84 1.98 6.34 -8.00
CA THR A 84 0.63 6.22 -7.41
C THR A 84 -0.44 5.89 -8.44
N GLY A 85 -0.31 6.38 -9.67
CA GLY A 85 -1.21 6.06 -10.77
C GLY A 85 -1.25 4.57 -11.09
N ASP A 86 -0.14 3.85 -10.92
CA ASP A 86 -0.09 2.41 -11.14
C ASP A 86 -1.00 1.67 -10.16
N PHE A 87 -1.12 2.11 -8.92
CA PHE A 87 -2.09 1.55 -7.98
C PHE A 87 -3.53 1.75 -8.47
N GLY A 88 -3.82 2.92 -9.04
CA GLY A 88 -5.10 3.17 -9.67
C GLY A 88 -5.39 2.19 -10.81
N ARG A 89 -4.43 1.97 -11.69
CA ARG A 89 -4.54 1.02 -12.80
C ARG A 89 -4.81 -0.40 -12.31
N MET A 90 -4.13 -0.82 -11.25
CA MET A 90 -4.34 -2.12 -10.64
C MET A 90 -5.73 -2.25 -10.01
N VAL A 91 -6.19 -1.24 -9.29
CA VAL A 91 -7.54 -1.21 -8.71
C VAL A 91 -8.60 -1.30 -9.82
N PHE A 92 -8.46 -0.51 -10.87
CA PHE A 92 -9.39 -0.55 -12.01
C PHE A 92 -9.35 -1.90 -12.74
N ASN A 93 -8.19 -2.52 -12.87
CA ASN A 93 -8.08 -3.89 -13.39
C ASN A 93 -8.88 -4.89 -12.53
N LEU A 94 -8.73 -4.82 -11.22
CA LEU A 94 -9.46 -5.71 -10.31
C LEU A 94 -10.98 -5.49 -10.39
N VAL A 95 -11.43 -4.26 -10.54
CA VAL A 95 -12.85 -3.93 -10.72
C VAL A 95 -13.36 -4.43 -12.05
N GLU A 96 -12.61 -4.25 -13.13
CA GLU A 96 -12.98 -4.68 -14.48
C GLU A 96 -13.16 -6.21 -14.57
N TYR A 97 -12.31 -6.97 -13.89
CA TYR A 97 -12.39 -8.42 -13.82
C TYR A 97 -13.32 -8.94 -12.72
N ASP A 98 -14.10 -8.07 -12.11
CA ASP A 98 -15.04 -8.41 -11.04
C ASP A 98 -14.37 -9.15 -9.87
N LEU A 99 -13.18 -8.71 -9.52
CA LEU A 99 -12.37 -9.18 -8.39
C LEU A 99 -12.42 -8.21 -7.21
N MET A 100 -12.88 -7.00 -7.43
CA MET A 100 -13.07 -5.96 -6.43
C MET A 100 -14.34 -5.19 -6.72
N GLY A 101 -15.08 -4.81 -5.69
CA GLY A 101 -16.29 -4.00 -5.83
C GLY A 101 -15.99 -2.61 -6.36
N LYS A 102 -16.81 -2.14 -7.32
CA LYS A 102 -16.71 -0.78 -7.83
C LYS A 102 -17.19 0.22 -6.76
N GLN A 103 -16.42 1.25 -6.53
CA GLN A 103 -16.86 2.40 -5.74
C GLN A 103 -17.30 3.53 -6.66
N ASP A 104 -18.51 4.04 -6.41
CA ASP A 104 -19.05 5.16 -7.16
C ASP A 104 -18.23 6.42 -6.88
N GLY A 105 -17.80 7.08 -7.95
CA GLY A 105 -17.09 8.36 -7.88
C GLY A 105 -15.56 8.27 -7.96
N ASP A 106 -14.95 7.10 -7.86
CA ASP A 106 -13.51 6.95 -8.06
C ASP A 106 -13.15 7.07 -9.54
N ARG A 107 -12.21 7.93 -9.83
CA ARG A 107 -11.62 8.13 -11.16
C ARG A 107 -10.15 7.71 -11.14
N LEU A 108 -9.65 7.29 -12.28
CA LEU A 108 -8.23 6.95 -12.43
C LEU A 108 -7.33 8.14 -12.06
N GLU A 109 -7.76 9.35 -12.41
CA GLU A 109 -7.06 10.59 -12.11
C GLU A 109 -6.89 10.86 -10.60
N ASP A 110 -7.78 10.33 -9.77
CA ASP A 110 -7.72 10.46 -8.31
C ASP A 110 -6.49 9.76 -7.72
N PHE A 111 -5.87 8.86 -8.47
CA PHE A 111 -4.65 8.15 -8.08
C PHE A 111 -3.37 8.79 -8.64
N GLU A 112 -3.48 9.74 -9.56
CA GLU A 112 -2.30 10.32 -10.21
C GLU A 112 -1.60 11.33 -9.32
N ASN A 113 -0.28 11.22 -9.25
CA ASN A 113 0.63 12.21 -8.65
C ASN A 113 0.31 12.59 -7.20
N LEU A 114 -0.21 11.68 -6.38
CA LEU A 114 -0.50 11.98 -4.98
C LEU A 114 0.76 12.10 -4.12
N TYR A 115 1.76 11.29 -4.39
CA TYR A 115 3.08 11.41 -3.82
C TYR A 115 4.12 10.76 -4.73
N ASN A 116 5.35 11.16 -4.55
CA ASN A 116 6.52 10.58 -5.21
C ASN A 116 7.08 9.46 -4.34
N PHE A 117 7.38 8.29 -4.92
CA PHE A 117 7.88 7.14 -4.17
C PHE A 117 9.23 7.40 -3.51
N GLN A 118 10.10 8.14 -4.19
CA GLN A 118 11.42 8.45 -3.64
C GLN A 118 11.30 9.25 -2.33
N ASP A 119 10.39 10.20 -2.27
CA ASP A 119 10.18 11.02 -1.08
C ASP A 119 9.34 10.28 -0.03
N ALA A 120 8.27 9.60 -0.47
CA ALA A 120 7.34 8.91 0.43
C ALA A 120 8.00 7.76 1.19
N PHE A 121 8.94 7.06 0.57
CA PHE A 121 9.62 5.88 1.13
C PHE A 121 11.06 6.16 1.56
N ASP A 122 11.48 7.41 1.58
CA ASP A 122 12.77 7.82 2.16
C ASP A 122 12.66 7.89 3.68
N VAL A 123 12.71 6.72 4.29
CA VAL A 123 12.56 6.52 5.72
C VAL A 123 13.80 5.87 6.32
N ALA A 124 14.00 6.09 7.61
CA ALA A 124 15.08 5.48 8.37
C ALA A 124 14.52 4.71 9.57
N PRO A 125 15.11 3.56 9.92
CA PRO A 125 14.68 2.80 11.07
C PRO A 125 15.11 3.49 12.38
N ILE A 126 14.20 3.46 13.36
CA ILE A 126 14.49 3.81 14.75
C ILE A 126 14.25 2.56 15.59
N PHE A 127 15.27 2.16 16.33
CA PHE A 127 15.21 1.02 17.24
C PHE A 127 14.92 1.52 18.64
N CYS A 128 13.83 1.07 19.24
CA CYS A 128 13.44 1.39 20.60
C CYS A 128 13.33 0.11 21.43
N TYR A 129 13.96 0.10 22.59
CA TYR A 129 13.83 -0.98 23.55
C TYR A 129 12.75 -0.66 24.58
N SER A 130 11.79 -1.56 24.73
CA SER A 130 10.75 -1.48 25.75
C SER A 130 11.14 -2.34 26.94
N ARG A 131 11.48 -1.73 28.07
CA ARG A 131 11.86 -2.44 29.31
C ARG A 131 10.72 -3.28 29.86
N ASP A 132 9.48 -2.76 29.78
CA ASP A 132 8.29 -3.42 30.33
C ASP A 132 7.96 -4.75 29.63
N LYS A 133 8.30 -4.87 28.35
CA LYS A 133 8.02 -6.03 27.52
C LYS A 133 9.27 -6.82 27.15
N ASP A 134 10.44 -6.36 27.58
CA ASP A 134 11.74 -6.93 27.21
C ASP A 134 11.86 -7.17 25.70
N GLN A 135 11.46 -6.18 24.91
CA GLN A 135 11.40 -6.29 23.46
C GLN A 135 11.98 -5.06 22.75
N TRP A 136 12.69 -5.33 21.69
CA TRP A 136 13.04 -4.33 20.70
C TRP A 136 11.87 -4.09 19.74
N ARG A 137 11.64 -2.82 19.44
CA ARG A 137 10.72 -2.40 18.38
C ARG A 137 11.47 -1.58 17.36
N VAL A 138 11.14 -1.78 16.11
CA VAL A 138 11.57 -0.91 15.02
C VAL A 138 10.39 -0.06 14.58
N SER A 139 10.62 1.23 14.44
CA SER A 139 9.71 2.15 13.78
C SER A 139 10.47 2.88 12.67
N TYR A 140 9.75 3.48 11.76
CA TYR A 140 10.33 4.18 10.63
C TYR A 140 9.87 5.62 10.64
N VAL A 141 10.80 6.53 10.43
CA VAL A 141 10.52 7.97 10.35
C VAL A 141 11.07 8.52 9.04
N PRO A 142 10.45 9.57 8.48
CA PRO A 142 11.03 10.25 7.33
C PRO A 142 12.49 10.62 7.62
N ARG A 143 13.37 10.33 6.70
CA ARG A 143 14.81 10.63 6.87
C ARG A 143 15.06 12.12 7.11
N SER A 144 14.22 12.98 6.52
CA SER A 144 14.25 14.43 6.73
C SER A 144 13.96 14.87 8.17
N GLU A 145 13.28 14.02 8.95
CA GLU A 145 12.96 14.30 10.35
C GLU A 145 14.01 13.77 11.34
N LEU A 146 15.02 13.04 10.85
CA LEU A 146 16.13 12.63 11.70
C LEU A 146 16.89 13.86 12.16
N LYS A 147 16.86 14.12 13.45
CA LYS A 147 17.78 15.06 14.07
C LYS A 147 19.20 14.51 13.88
N PRO A 148 20.19 15.35 13.52
CA PRO A 148 21.59 14.91 13.54
C PRO A 148 21.85 14.35 14.93
N SER A 149 22.21 13.07 14.99
CA SER A 149 22.39 12.39 16.26
C SER A 149 23.39 13.19 17.10
N SER A 150 23.00 13.57 18.30
CA SER A 150 23.98 13.81 19.35
C SER A 150 24.88 12.58 19.32
N ARG A 151 26.15 12.82 19.00
CA ARG A 151 27.21 11.80 18.95
C ARG A 151 27.06 10.94 20.20
N ILE A 152 27.00 9.63 20.02
CA ILE A 152 27.19 8.70 21.13
C ILE A 152 28.49 9.12 21.80
N PRO A 153 28.48 9.46 23.09
CA PRO A 153 29.72 9.77 23.75
C PRO A 153 30.61 8.54 23.69
N THR A 154 31.62 8.60 22.86
CA THR A 154 32.69 7.62 22.89
C THR A 154 33.40 7.80 24.23
N LYS A 155 33.20 6.83 25.09
CA LYS A 155 34.11 6.72 26.24
C LYS A 155 35.49 6.30 25.77
#